data_d4945cfbaccb9b70529bcb64931389ab
#
_entry.id   d4945cfbaccb9b70529bcb64931389ab
#
_cell.length_a   1.000
_cell.length_b   1.000
_cell.length_c   1.000
_cell.angle_alpha   90.00
_cell.angle_beta   90.00
_cell.angle_gamma   90.00
#
_symmetry.space_group_name_H-M   'P 1'
#
loop_
_entity.id
_entity.type
_entity.pdbx_description
1 polymer ?
#
loop_
_entity_poly.entity_id
_entity_poly.type
_entity_poly.pdbx_seq_one_letter_code
_entity_poly.pdbx_strand_id
1 'polypeptide(L)'
;MLIARLRKGYHMSSGMSTNSRLSILTAFGPTLFWGLSYAFTKGLLQSLTPVEIAVFRFLIGSVALLVLSVVMKRLQPIKREHLPRAIAAGVIGVTVYFLFENYGLNYTSASAGSLIIASIPVINLLVSWLSRSEQITVAGTIGVLLSFAGVYVLVKASPDQTGSSLSGNLLVLGAAISWVVYTRINAPLINEYDLFALNTFETCVGTIALVPVGIYTGISLPAANLNIWLSLAYLGFICSAAAYVLYLIALKQLGSVVVTTFVNLVPVFGVIAAVVILGERIAAEQLWGGLMILAGVVLVTKKGKREDDAHHNSQSRPAQSAKKTHSHSTYYQTG
;
A
#
# COMPACT_ATOMS: atom_id res chain seq x y z
N MET A 1 -23.94 -15.21 -1.38
CA MET A 1 -23.21 -15.93 -2.43
C MET A 1 -21.70 -15.65 -2.42
N LEU A 2 -21.24 -14.42 -2.22
CA LEU A 2 -19.81 -14.06 -2.09
C LEU A 2 -19.14 -14.71 -0.87
N ILE A 3 -19.80 -14.70 0.30
CA ILE A 3 -19.31 -15.27 1.57
C ILE A 3 -19.16 -16.80 1.49
N ALA A 4 -20.03 -17.50 0.76
CA ALA A 4 -19.95 -18.95 0.57
C ALA A 4 -18.74 -19.37 -0.32
N ARG A 5 -18.31 -18.52 -1.27
CA ARG A 5 -17.12 -18.75 -2.09
C ARG A 5 -15.81 -18.54 -1.32
N LEU A 6 -15.78 -17.63 -0.35
CA LEU A 6 -14.61 -17.38 0.49
C LEU A 6 -14.31 -18.55 1.45
N ARG A 7 -15.31 -19.36 1.81
CA ARG A 7 -15.18 -20.50 2.73
C ARG A 7 -14.54 -21.76 2.11
N LYS A 8 -14.58 -21.92 0.77
CA LYS A 8 -14.15 -23.14 0.04
C LYS A 8 -12.74 -23.06 -0.58
N GLY A 9 -12.02 -21.96 -0.47
CA GLY A 9 -10.82 -21.67 -1.26
C GLY A 9 -9.46 -22.03 -0.65
N TYR A 10 -9.33 -23.07 0.16
CA TYR A 10 -8.04 -23.55 0.68
C TYR A 10 -7.70 -24.99 0.22
N HIS A 11 -7.66 -25.20 -1.07
CA HIS A 11 -6.89 -26.30 -1.66
C HIS A 11 -6.24 -25.76 -2.94
N MET A 12 -4.89 -25.69 -2.93
CA MET A 12 -4.12 -25.43 -4.13
C MET A 12 -4.42 -26.53 -5.15
N SER A 13 -5.07 -26.17 -6.25
CA SER A 13 -5.01 -26.92 -7.50
C SER A 13 -4.74 -25.95 -8.65
N SER A 14 -3.66 -26.22 -9.35
CA SER A 14 -3.28 -25.65 -10.63
C SER A 14 -4.43 -25.74 -11.63
N GLY A 15 -5.04 -24.58 -11.96
CA GLY A 15 -6.12 -24.51 -12.93
C GLY A 15 -6.62 -23.07 -13.06
N MET A 16 -5.91 -22.23 -13.82
CA MET A 16 -6.38 -20.89 -14.18
C MET A 16 -7.55 -20.98 -15.14
N SER A 17 -8.76 -20.96 -14.60
CA SER A 17 -10.00 -20.66 -15.32
C SER A 17 -10.99 -20.01 -14.36
N THR A 18 -10.68 -18.84 -13.88
CA THR A 18 -11.63 -17.97 -13.17
C THR A 18 -11.68 -16.64 -13.88
N ASN A 19 -12.90 -16.16 -14.15
CA ASN A 19 -13.22 -14.93 -14.86
C ASN A 19 -12.14 -13.83 -14.67
N SER A 20 -11.24 -13.66 -15.64
CA SER A 20 -10.15 -12.68 -15.58
C SER A 20 -10.66 -11.26 -15.27
N ARG A 21 -11.89 -10.95 -15.70
CA ARG A 21 -12.56 -9.67 -15.38
C ARG A 21 -12.84 -9.46 -13.90
N LEU A 22 -13.29 -10.50 -13.18
CA LEU A 22 -13.57 -10.39 -11.74
C LEU A 22 -12.28 -10.21 -10.93
N SER A 23 -11.22 -10.91 -11.32
CA SER A 23 -9.89 -10.76 -10.68
C SER A 23 -9.30 -9.36 -10.91
N ILE A 24 -9.48 -8.78 -12.10
CA ILE A 24 -9.06 -7.40 -12.39
C ILE A 24 -9.84 -6.40 -11.50
N LEU A 25 -11.15 -6.60 -11.32
CA LEU A 25 -11.95 -5.74 -10.44
C LEU A 25 -11.52 -5.79 -8.98
N THR A 26 -11.00 -6.93 -8.49
CA THR A 26 -10.47 -7.01 -7.11
C THR A 26 -9.16 -6.24 -6.92
N ALA A 27 -8.37 -6.01 -7.96
CA ALA A 27 -7.18 -5.15 -7.90
C ALA A 27 -7.51 -3.67 -8.15
N PHE A 28 -8.46 -3.39 -9.06
CA PHE A 28 -8.86 -2.04 -9.41
C PHE A 28 -9.63 -1.33 -8.28
N GLY A 29 -10.52 -2.06 -7.58
CA GLY A 29 -11.35 -1.49 -6.50
C GLY A 29 -10.53 -0.79 -5.40
N PRO A 30 -9.57 -1.47 -4.74
CA PRO A 30 -8.71 -0.85 -3.74
C PRO A 30 -7.98 0.40 -4.26
N THR A 31 -7.48 0.34 -5.47
CA THR A 31 -6.75 1.44 -6.12
C THR A 31 -7.62 2.68 -6.26
N LEU A 32 -8.85 2.50 -6.74
CA LEU A 32 -9.84 3.58 -6.84
C LEU A 32 -10.20 4.12 -5.45
N PHE A 33 -10.52 3.24 -4.50
CA PHE A 33 -10.96 3.64 -3.16
C PHE A 33 -9.87 4.42 -2.41
N TRP A 34 -8.63 3.95 -2.45
CA TRP A 34 -7.51 4.67 -1.83
C TRP A 34 -7.18 5.98 -2.55
N GLY A 35 -7.32 6.04 -3.89
CA GLY A 35 -7.18 7.30 -4.62
C GLY A 35 -8.19 8.35 -4.17
N LEU A 36 -9.47 7.99 -4.13
CA LEU A 36 -10.53 8.90 -3.69
C LEU A 36 -10.39 9.31 -2.22
N SER A 37 -9.76 8.50 -1.36
CA SER A 37 -9.63 8.81 0.08
C SER A 37 -8.93 10.13 0.36
N TYR A 38 -8.02 10.58 -0.50
CA TYR A 38 -7.35 11.88 -0.37
C TYR A 38 -8.33 13.04 -0.41
N ALA A 39 -9.28 13.02 -1.37
CA ALA A 39 -10.30 14.03 -1.48
C ALA A 39 -11.28 14.01 -0.29
N PHE A 40 -11.72 12.82 0.14
CA PHE A 40 -12.60 12.69 1.31
C PHE A 40 -11.91 13.15 2.60
N THR A 41 -10.64 12.77 2.82
CA THR A 41 -9.86 13.23 3.97
C THR A 41 -9.71 14.75 3.94
N LYS A 42 -9.33 15.32 2.79
CA LYS A 42 -9.18 16.78 2.63
C LYS A 42 -10.50 17.53 2.86
N GLY A 43 -11.61 16.98 2.40
CA GLY A 43 -12.95 17.54 2.66
C GLY A 43 -13.32 17.51 4.15
N LEU A 44 -13.02 16.42 4.85
CA LEU A 44 -13.26 16.30 6.30
C LEU A 44 -12.41 17.26 7.14
N LEU A 45 -11.19 17.60 6.69
CA LEU A 45 -10.31 18.56 7.37
C LEU A 45 -10.87 19.98 7.44
N GLN A 46 -11.94 20.27 6.71
CA GLN A 46 -12.67 21.54 6.87
C GLN A 46 -13.53 21.59 8.14
N SER A 47 -13.83 20.44 8.75
CA SER A 47 -14.74 20.33 9.89
C SER A 47 -14.18 19.52 11.06
N LEU A 48 -13.17 18.70 10.82
CA LEU A 48 -12.55 17.82 11.79
C LEU A 48 -11.04 18.04 11.82
N THR A 49 -10.44 17.81 12.97
CA THR A 49 -8.99 17.83 13.12
C THR A 49 -8.36 16.58 12.48
N PRO A 50 -7.06 16.62 12.11
CA PRO A 50 -6.35 15.45 11.61
C PRO A 50 -6.43 14.21 12.50
N VAL A 51 -6.45 14.41 13.84
CA VAL A 51 -6.53 13.33 14.83
C VAL A 51 -7.95 12.75 14.89
N GLU A 52 -8.98 13.60 14.89
CA GLU A 52 -10.38 13.13 14.86
C GLU A 52 -10.66 12.25 13.65
N ILE A 53 -10.20 12.67 12.46
CA ILE A 53 -10.34 11.86 11.24
C ILE A 53 -9.67 10.50 11.42
N ALA A 54 -8.42 10.47 11.91
CA ALA A 54 -7.71 9.21 12.13
C ALA A 54 -8.44 8.32 13.15
N VAL A 55 -8.84 8.85 14.30
CA VAL A 55 -9.52 8.10 15.36
C VAL A 55 -10.83 7.51 14.84
N PHE A 56 -11.73 8.32 14.28
CA PHE A 56 -13.04 7.82 13.84
C PHE A 56 -12.95 6.88 12.65
N ARG A 57 -12.07 7.18 11.67
CA ARG A 57 -11.80 6.30 10.54
C ARG A 57 -11.36 4.91 11.00
N PHE A 58 -10.35 4.84 11.89
CA PHE A 58 -9.80 3.57 12.30
C PHE A 58 -10.63 2.86 13.37
N LEU A 59 -11.41 3.58 14.15
CA LEU A 59 -12.42 2.98 15.02
C LEU A 59 -13.47 2.21 14.20
N ILE A 60 -14.03 2.85 13.16
CA ILE A 60 -14.96 2.23 12.24
C ILE A 60 -14.30 1.06 11.51
N GLY A 61 -13.08 1.27 10.99
CA GLY A 61 -12.32 0.25 10.27
C GLY A 61 -11.99 -0.98 11.14
N SER A 62 -11.54 -0.78 12.38
CA SER A 62 -11.23 -1.86 13.33
C SER A 62 -12.46 -2.68 13.68
N VAL A 63 -13.59 -2.03 13.96
CA VAL A 63 -14.85 -2.74 14.23
C VAL A 63 -15.25 -3.57 13.02
N ALA A 64 -15.21 -3.00 11.82
CA ALA A 64 -15.54 -3.71 10.58
C ALA A 64 -14.61 -4.91 10.34
N LEU A 65 -13.30 -4.74 10.50
CA LEU A 65 -12.32 -5.81 10.34
C LEU A 65 -12.48 -6.92 11.39
N LEU A 66 -12.73 -6.56 12.66
CA LEU A 66 -12.99 -7.52 13.73
C LEU A 66 -14.24 -8.34 13.44
N VAL A 67 -15.35 -7.70 13.10
CA VAL A 67 -16.60 -8.39 12.74
C VAL A 67 -16.36 -9.33 11.54
N LEU A 68 -15.70 -8.85 10.49
CA LEU A 68 -15.35 -9.68 9.34
C LEU A 68 -14.44 -10.85 9.72
N SER A 69 -13.43 -10.62 10.59
CA SER A 69 -12.53 -11.68 11.07
C SER A 69 -13.26 -12.77 11.83
N VAL A 70 -14.21 -12.40 12.69
CA VAL A 70 -15.05 -13.34 13.43
C VAL A 70 -15.95 -14.14 12.49
N VAL A 71 -16.68 -13.44 11.59
CA VAL A 71 -17.62 -14.08 10.63
C VAL A 71 -16.87 -15.00 9.66
N MET A 72 -15.69 -14.59 9.20
CA MET A 72 -14.86 -15.38 8.28
C MET A 72 -14.03 -16.46 8.99
N LYS A 73 -14.04 -16.51 10.33
CA LYS A 73 -13.21 -17.40 11.15
C LYS A 73 -11.72 -17.27 10.83
N ARG A 74 -11.25 -16.02 10.68
CA ARG A 74 -9.87 -15.68 10.32
C ARG A 74 -9.07 -15.10 11.48
N LEU A 75 -9.59 -15.12 12.71
CA LEU A 75 -8.82 -14.71 13.87
C LEU A 75 -7.67 -15.68 14.10
N GLN A 76 -6.46 -15.15 14.16
CA GLN A 76 -5.25 -15.90 14.44
C GLN A 76 -4.47 -15.18 15.55
N PRO A 77 -4.14 -15.83 16.65
CA PRO A 77 -3.35 -15.22 17.73
C PRO A 77 -1.91 -14.99 17.25
N ILE A 78 -1.35 -13.84 17.60
CA ILE A 78 0.06 -13.52 17.34
C ILE A 78 0.92 -14.19 18.42
N LYS A 79 1.97 -14.91 18.02
CA LYS A 79 2.94 -15.54 18.92
C LYS A 79 3.64 -14.48 19.76
N ARG A 80 3.94 -14.80 21.02
CA ARG A 80 4.58 -13.84 21.96
C ARG A 80 5.88 -13.24 21.43
N GLU A 81 6.69 -14.04 20.74
CA GLU A 81 7.96 -13.62 20.11
C GLU A 81 7.78 -12.58 18.99
N HIS A 82 6.65 -12.62 18.27
CA HIS A 82 6.36 -11.71 17.17
C HIS A 82 5.53 -10.49 17.62
N LEU A 83 4.99 -10.53 18.84
CA LEU A 83 4.08 -9.49 19.35
C LEU A 83 4.69 -8.09 19.35
N PRO A 84 5.95 -7.85 19.81
CA PRO A 84 6.54 -6.50 19.76
C PRO A 84 6.64 -5.96 18.34
N ARG A 85 6.97 -6.83 17.37
CA ARG A 85 7.08 -6.46 15.95
C ARG A 85 5.71 -6.14 15.35
N ALA A 86 4.69 -6.95 15.62
CA ALA A 86 3.34 -6.70 15.14
C ALA A 86 2.73 -5.43 15.75
N ILE A 87 3.01 -5.15 17.04
CA ILE A 87 2.62 -3.89 17.68
C ILE A 87 3.31 -2.71 16.99
N ALA A 88 4.63 -2.78 16.78
CA ALA A 88 5.38 -1.72 16.11
C ALA A 88 4.86 -1.49 14.68
N ALA A 89 4.51 -2.56 13.95
CA ALA A 89 3.91 -2.46 12.62
C ALA A 89 2.56 -1.74 12.67
N GLY A 90 1.66 -2.11 13.59
CA GLY A 90 0.36 -1.44 13.76
C GLY A 90 0.49 0.04 14.15
N VAL A 91 1.38 0.36 15.09
CA VAL A 91 1.62 1.76 15.50
C VAL A 91 2.19 2.58 14.36
N ILE A 92 3.21 2.08 13.65
CA ILE A 92 3.86 2.83 12.57
C ILE A 92 2.96 2.90 11.33
N GLY A 93 2.34 1.79 10.93
CA GLY A 93 1.52 1.71 9.71
C GLY A 93 0.16 2.38 9.82
N VAL A 94 -0.40 2.48 11.02
CA VAL A 94 -1.70 3.12 11.24
C VAL A 94 -1.53 4.45 11.96
N THR A 95 -0.99 4.47 13.17
CA THR A 95 -0.96 5.70 13.98
C THR A 95 -0.03 6.74 13.36
N VAL A 96 1.25 6.40 13.19
CA VAL A 96 2.27 7.36 12.73
C VAL A 96 2.00 7.77 11.27
N TYR A 97 1.74 6.81 10.41
CA TYR A 97 1.45 7.06 8.99
C TYR A 97 0.27 8.03 8.83
N PHE A 98 -0.88 7.73 9.45
CA PHE A 98 -2.08 8.52 9.23
C PHE A 98 -2.08 9.87 9.97
N LEU A 99 -1.34 9.99 11.07
CA LEU A 99 -1.08 11.31 11.66
C LEU A 99 -0.26 12.16 10.70
N PHE A 100 0.83 11.65 10.15
CA PHE A 100 1.62 12.36 9.15
C PHE A 100 0.81 12.70 7.89
N GLU A 101 0.03 11.74 7.36
CA GLU A 101 -0.80 11.97 6.19
C GLU A 101 -1.87 13.03 6.44
N ASN A 102 -2.65 12.92 7.51
CA ASN A 102 -3.75 13.83 7.79
C ASN A 102 -3.25 15.25 8.14
N TYR A 103 -2.20 15.36 8.99
CA TYR A 103 -1.56 16.67 9.23
C TYR A 103 -0.95 17.23 7.95
N GLY A 104 -0.34 16.39 7.13
CA GLY A 104 0.17 16.78 5.83
C GLY A 104 -0.93 17.33 4.93
N LEU A 105 -2.02 16.60 4.76
CA LEU A 105 -3.17 17.02 3.96
C LEU A 105 -3.88 18.26 4.52
N ASN A 106 -3.77 18.52 5.82
CA ASN A 106 -4.27 19.77 6.39
C ASN A 106 -3.58 21.01 5.79
N TYR A 107 -2.29 20.90 5.49
CA TYR A 107 -1.44 21.98 4.98
C TYR A 107 -1.05 21.85 3.50
N THR A 108 -1.48 20.79 2.80
CA THR A 108 -1.22 20.61 1.36
C THR A 108 -2.49 20.21 0.62
N SER A 109 -2.46 20.25 -0.72
CA SER A 109 -3.58 19.81 -1.55
C SER A 109 -3.70 18.28 -1.58
N ALA A 110 -4.91 17.77 -1.85
CA ALA A 110 -5.14 16.33 -1.98
C ALA A 110 -4.37 15.75 -3.17
N SER A 111 -4.29 16.49 -4.27
CA SER A 111 -3.50 16.12 -5.45
C SER A 111 -2.02 16.00 -5.13
N ALA A 112 -1.40 17.01 -4.47
CA ALA A 112 0.00 16.95 -4.07
C ALA A 112 0.28 15.79 -3.10
N GLY A 113 -0.59 15.59 -2.11
CA GLY A 113 -0.49 14.49 -1.15
C GLY A 113 -0.47 13.13 -1.84
N SER A 114 -1.41 12.86 -2.74
CA SER A 114 -1.48 11.59 -3.47
C SER A 114 -0.26 11.33 -4.38
N LEU A 115 0.28 12.39 -5.01
CA LEU A 115 1.47 12.30 -5.84
C LEU A 115 2.75 12.05 -5.03
N ILE A 116 2.89 12.66 -3.84
CA ILE A 116 4.06 12.43 -2.97
C ILE A 116 4.06 10.97 -2.45
N ILE A 117 2.91 10.43 -2.06
CA ILE A 117 2.78 9.04 -1.62
C ILE A 117 3.15 8.05 -2.72
N ALA A 118 2.98 8.40 -4.00
CA ALA A 118 3.46 7.58 -5.12
C ALA A 118 4.97 7.34 -5.11
N SER A 119 5.76 8.11 -4.37
CA SER A 119 7.21 7.91 -4.21
C SER A 119 7.60 6.71 -3.32
N ILE A 120 6.66 6.08 -2.62
CA ILE A 120 6.92 4.93 -1.72
C ILE A 120 7.80 3.85 -2.35
N PRO A 121 7.55 3.35 -3.58
CA PRO A 121 8.40 2.31 -4.18
C PRO A 121 9.84 2.76 -4.38
N VAL A 122 10.03 4.04 -4.68
CA VAL A 122 11.36 4.65 -4.88
C VAL A 122 12.11 4.75 -3.56
N ILE A 123 11.43 5.22 -2.50
CA ILE A 123 12.00 5.29 -1.14
C ILE A 123 12.37 3.87 -0.66
N ASN A 124 11.49 2.88 -0.91
CA ASN A 124 11.76 1.50 -0.55
C ASN A 124 13.00 0.93 -1.25
N LEU A 125 13.17 1.18 -2.57
CA LEU A 125 14.36 0.78 -3.30
C LEU A 125 15.63 1.44 -2.73
N LEU A 126 15.57 2.74 -2.41
CA LEU A 126 16.69 3.48 -1.81
C LEU A 126 17.08 2.86 -0.47
N VAL A 127 16.10 2.55 0.40
CA VAL A 127 16.36 1.89 1.68
C VAL A 127 16.90 0.47 1.50
N SER A 128 16.42 -0.29 0.49
CA SER A 128 16.97 -1.61 0.13
C SER A 128 18.43 -1.52 -0.27
N TRP A 129 18.78 -0.52 -1.05
CA TRP A 129 20.16 -0.28 -1.48
C TRP A 129 21.08 0.12 -0.32
N LEU A 130 20.66 1.07 0.51
CA LEU A 130 21.42 1.50 1.69
C LEU A 130 21.65 0.36 2.68
N SER A 131 20.67 -0.52 2.85
CA SER A 131 20.80 -1.74 3.69
C SER A 131 21.54 -2.89 3.00
N ARG A 132 22.05 -2.69 1.77
CA ARG A 132 22.75 -3.68 0.94
C ARG A 132 21.94 -4.96 0.70
N SER A 133 20.62 -4.90 0.82
CA SER A 133 19.73 -6.02 0.54
C SER A 133 19.45 -6.19 -0.95
N GLU A 134 19.61 -5.13 -1.74
CA GLU A 134 19.42 -5.14 -3.19
C GLU A 134 20.49 -4.28 -3.89
N GLN A 135 20.83 -4.67 -5.13
CA GLN A 135 21.69 -3.86 -6.01
C GLN A 135 20.82 -2.96 -6.89
N ILE A 136 21.15 -1.66 -6.94
CA ILE A 136 20.47 -0.75 -7.85
C ILE A 136 21.06 -0.87 -9.25
N THR A 137 20.20 -1.05 -10.27
CA THR A 137 20.60 -0.96 -11.68
C THR A 137 20.63 0.49 -12.14
N VAL A 138 21.26 0.73 -13.31
CA VAL A 138 21.26 2.06 -13.96
C VAL A 138 19.83 2.59 -14.13
N ALA A 139 18.88 1.77 -14.59
CA ALA A 139 17.47 2.17 -14.72
C ALA A 139 16.84 2.51 -13.36
N GLY A 140 17.14 1.74 -12.32
CA GLY A 140 16.71 2.02 -10.95
C GLY A 140 17.28 3.34 -10.42
N THR A 141 18.58 3.60 -10.67
CA THR A 141 19.22 4.89 -10.28
C THR A 141 18.55 6.08 -10.98
N ILE A 142 18.33 5.99 -12.29
CA ILE A 142 17.63 7.03 -13.05
C ILE A 142 16.21 7.23 -12.49
N GLY A 143 15.50 6.15 -12.20
CA GLY A 143 14.15 6.20 -11.62
C GLY A 143 14.12 6.88 -10.25
N VAL A 144 15.08 6.58 -9.39
CA VAL A 144 15.25 7.24 -8.08
C VAL A 144 15.50 8.75 -8.25
N LEU A 145 16.47 9.12 -9.08
CA LEU A 145 16.81 10.53 -9.31
C LEU A 145 15.63 11.31 -9.91
N LEU A 146 14.94 10.73 -10.88
CA LEU A 146 13.78 11.35 -11.52
C LEU A 146 12.63 11.54 -10.54
N SER A 147 12.35 10.55 -9.69
CA SER A 147 11.29 10.66 -8.69
C SER A 147 11.62 11.70 -7.62
N PHE A 148 12.87 11.75 -7.12
CA PHE A 148 13.28 12.80 -6.18
C PHE A 148 13.24 14.20 -6.79
N ALA A 149 13.63 14.37 -8.05
CA ALA A 149 13.46 15.62 -8.76
C ALA A 149 11.98 16.01 -8.86
N GLY A 150 11.08 15.06 -9.12
CA GLY A 150 9.64 15.29 -9.12
C GLY A 150 9.09 15.70 -7.76
N VAL A 151 9.51 15.03 -6.68
CA VAL A 151 9.15 15.43 -5.29
C VAL A 151 9.66 16.85 -5.00
N TYR A 152 10.89 17.18 -5.39
CA TYR A 152 11.45 18.52 -5.21
C TYR A 152 10.63 19.59 -5.93
N VAL A 153 10.21 19.34 -7.17
CA VAL A 153 9.34 20.25 -7.93
C VAL A 153 7.99 20.45 -7.22
N LEU A 154 7.37 19.36 -6.74
CA LEU A 154 6.11 19.44 -5.97
C LEU A 154 6.27 20.23 -4.68
N VAL A 155 7.36 19.98 -3.94
CA VAL A 155 7.61 20.63 -2.63
C VAL A 155 7.86 22.12 -2.80
N LYS A 156 8.47 22.55 -3.91
CA LYS A 156 8.73 23.95 -4.23
C LYS A 156 7.58 24.69 -4.92
N ALA A 157 6.52 23.99 -5.32
CA ALA A 157 5.37 24.63 -5.94
C ALA A 157 4.75 25.70 -5.02
N SER A 158 4.46 26.87 -5.59
CA SER A 158 3.99 28.04 -4.83
C SER A 158 2.64 27.77 -4.13
N PRO A 159 2.50 28.08 -2.83
CA PRO A 159 1.26 27.86 -2.07
C PRO A 159 0.05 28.57 -2.69
N ASP A 160 0.26 29.78 -3.19
CA ASP A 160 -0.81 30.64 -3.76
C ASP A 160 -1.47 30.02 -5.01
N GLN A 161 -0.74 29.17 -5.74
CA GLN A 161 -1.23 28.52 -6.95
C GLN A 161 -1.78 27.10 -6.70
N THR A 162 -1.24 26.42 -5.69
CA THR A 162 -1.47 24.98 -5.47
C THR A 162 -2.23 24.64 -4.20
N GLY A 163 -2.40 25.60 -3.28
CA GLY A 163 -2.91 25.35 -1.92
C GLY A 163 -2.01 24.41 -1.11
N SER A 164 -0.74 24.26 -1.51
CA SER A 164 0.21 23.32 -0.91
C SER A 164 1.33 24.07 -0.19
N SER A 165 1.63 23.70 1.06
CA SER A 165 2.76 24.25 1.82
C SER A 165 3.94 23.27 1.86
N LEU A 166 5.14 23.81 2.04
CA LEU A 166 6.35 23.02 2.27
C LEU A 166 6.18 22.06 3.46
N SER A 167 5.65 22.56 4.58
CA SER A 167 5.42 21.78 5.79
C SER A 167 4.43 20.62 5.54
N GLY A 168 3.33 20.88 4.83
CA GLY A 168 2.36 19.85 4.44
C GLY A 168 2.99 18.77 3.57
N ASN A 169 3.74 19.15 2.55
CA ASN A 169 4.43 18.23 1.64
C ASN A 169 5.48 17.39 2.37
N LEU A 170 6.25 17.96 3.31
CA LEU A 170 7.22 17.23 4.13
C LEU A 170 6.54 16.25 5.09
N LEU A 171 5.40 16.61 5.67
CA LEU A 171 4.62 15.68 6.49
C LEU A 171 4.12 14.49 5.66
N VAL A 172 3.58 14.71 4.47
CA VAL A 172 3.18 13.61 3.58
C VAL A 172 4.38 12.75 3.17
N LEU A 173 5.55 13.34 2.95
CA LEU A 173 6.78 12.57 2.73
C LEU A 173 7.15 11.73 3.98
N GLY A 174 6.94 12.26 5.18
CA GLY A 174 7.05 11.53 6.44
C GLY A 174 6.10 10.32 6.49
N ALA A 175 4.86 10.46 6.01
CA ALA A 175 3.94 9.34 5.85
C ALA A 175 4.49 8.28 4.89
N ALA A 176 5.02 8.68 3.72
CA ALA A 176 5.63 7.75 2.77
C ALA A 176 6.81 6.97 3.37
N ILE A 177 7.67 7.64 4.15
CA ILE A 177 8.78 7.00 4.88
C ILE A 177 8.23 6.03 5.94
N SER A 178 7.21 6.44 6.71
CA SER A 178 6.57 5.59 7.72
C SER A 178 6.01 4.31 7.09
N TRP A 179 5.42 4.40 5.90
CA TRP A 179 4.95 3.22 5.16
C TRP A 179 6.09 2.28 4.77
N VAL A 180 7.23 2.80 4.34
CA VAL A 180 8.41 1.97 4.03
C VAL A 180 8.93 1.28 5.29
N VAL A 181 8.99 1.97 6.42
CA VAL A 181 9.38 1.37 7.71
C VAL A 181 8.39 0.28 8.12
N TYR A 182 7.08 0.55 8.03
CA TYR A 182 6.02 -0.42 8.28
C TYR A 182 6.20 -1.69 7.43
N THR A 183 6.36 -1.55 6.12
CA THR A 183 6.49 -2.70 5.23
C THR A 183 7.71 -3.56 5.55
N ARG A 184 8.82 -2.94 6.00
CA ARG A 184 10.03 -3.64 6.41
C ARG A 184 9.89 -4.38 7.74
N ILE A 185 9.23 -3.76 8.71
CA ILE A 185 8.91 -4.40 9.98
C ILE A 185 7.99 -5.59 9.73
N ASN A 186 7.05 -5.45 8.80
CA ASN A 186 6.01 -6.44 8.52
C ASN A 186 6.49 -7.60 7.64
N ALA A 187 7.54 -7.40 6.83
CA ALA A 187 8.03 -8.39 5.87
C ALA A 187 8.20 -9.83 6.43
N PRO A 188 8.78 -10.08 7.62
CA PRO A 188 8.85 -11.43 8.15
C PRO A 188 7.50 -11.96 8.68
N LEU A 189 6.57 -11.08 9.10
CA LEU A 189 5.28 -11.49 9.64
C LEU A 189 4.31 -11.98 8.56
N ILE A 190 4.36 -11.42 7.36
CA ILE A 190 3.46 -11.77 6.25
C ILE A 190 3.65 -13.22 5.77
N ASN A 191 4.78 -13.85 6.06
CA ASN A 191 5.03 -15.25 5.74
C ASN A 191 4.57 -16.22 6.85
N GLU A 192 4.35 -15.71 8.07
CA GLU A 192 4.02 -16.51 9.25
C GLU A 192 2.51 -16.50 9.55
N TYR A 193 1.80 -15.45 9.12
CA TYR A 193 0.42 -15.21 9.49
C TYR A 193 -0.51 -15.10 8.28
N ASP A 194 -1.79 -15.40 8.49
CA ASP A 194 -2.82 -15.01 7.55
C ASP A 194 -2.84 -13.47 7.44
N LEU A 195 -2.69 -12.96 6.22
CA LEU A 195 -2.55 -11.52 5.99
C LEU A 195 -3.77 -10.72 6.49
N PHE A 196 -4.96 -11.32 6.43
CA PHE A 196 -6.17 -10.67 6.92
C PHE A 196 -6.19 -10.57 8.46
N ALA A 197 -5.80 -11.66 9.15
CA ALA A 197 -5.67 -11.68 10.60
C ALA A 197 -4.61 -10.69 11.08
N LEU A 198 -3.45 -10.66 10.42
CA LEU A 198 -2.35 -9.75 10.73
C LEU A 198 -2.79 -8.29 10.56
N ASN A 199 -3.39 -7.95 9.41
CA ASN A 199 -3.91 -6.60 9.16
C ASN A 199 -4.98 -6.18 10.18
N THR A 200 -5.88 -7.11 10.57
CA THR A 200 -6.88 -6.84 11.61
C THR A 200 -6.22 -6.51 12.94
N PHE A 201 -5.23 -7.32 13.36
CA PHE A 201 -4.48 -7.09 14.59
C PHE A 201 -3.76 -5.73 14.57
N GLU A 202 -3.02 -5.45 13.51
CA GLU A 202 -2.26 -4.20 13.35
C GLU A 202 -3.16 -2.96 13.33
N THR A 203 -4.30 -3.04 12.64
CA THR A 203 -5.28 -1.96 12.60
C THR A 203 -5.87 -1.69 13.99
N CYS A 204 -6.22 -2.73 14.75
CA CYS A 204 -6.71 -2.59 16.13
C CYS A 204 -5.64 -1.98 17.06
N VAL A 205 -4.39 -2.45 16.98
CA VAL A 205 -3.28 -1.91 17.76
C VAL A 205 -3.04 -0.43 17.44
N GLY A 206 -2.97 -0.09 16.16
CA GLY A 206 -2.80 1.30 15.75
C GLY A 206 -3.97 2.19 16.18
N THR A 207 -5.21 1.66 16.13
CA THR A 207 -6.38 2.38 16.63
C THR A 207 -6.28 2.64 18.14
N ILE A 208 -5.87 1.63 18.92
CA ILE A 208 -5.65 1.79 20.38
C ILE A 208 -4.56 2.82 20.64
N ALA A 209 -3.49 2.84 19.85
CA ALA A 209 -2.41 3.81 19.99
C ALA A 209 -2.83 5.25 19.59
N LEU A 210 -3.88 5.43 18.79
CA LEU A 210 -4.48 6.74 18.51
C LEU A 210 -5.28 7.30 19.69
N VAL A 211 -5.81 6.45 20.57
CA VAL A 211 -6.66 6.89 21.69
C VAL A 211 -5.95 7.89 22.62
N PRO A 212 -4.72 7.64 23.11
CA PRO A 212 -4.00 8.63 23.93
C PRO A 212 -3.77 9.96 23.19
N VAL A 213 -3.46 9.90 21.88
CA VAL A 213 -3.29 11.11 21.06
C VAL A 213 -4.59 11.89 20.99
N GLY A 214 -5.71 11.19 20.77
CA GLY A 214 -7.03 11.79 20.75
C GLY A 214 -7.42 12.44 22.08
N ILE A 215 -7.18 11.76 23.20
CA ILE A 215 -7.44 12.30 24.54
C ILE A 215 -6.60 13.58 24.79
N TYR A 216 -5.31 13.53 24.42
CA TYR A 216 -4.41 14.66 24.60
C TYR A 216 -4.80 15.87 23.74
N THR A 217 -5.27 15.67 22.51
CA THR A 217 -5.69 16.74 21.61
C THR A 217 -7.12 17.23 21.85
N GLY A 218 -7.89 16.53 22.70
CA GLY A 218 -9.26 16.92 23.04
C GLY A 218 -10.23 16.62 21.89
N ILE A 219 -10.30 15.35 21.43
CA ILE A 219 -11.27 14.97 20.39
C ILE A 219 -12.71 15.19 20.86
N SER A 220 -13.54 15.68 19.94
CA SER A 220 -14.98 15.82 20.12
C SER A 220 -15.76 14.90 19.17
N LEU A 221 -17.00 14.59 19.53
CA LEU A 221 -17.86 13.87 18.59
C LEU A 221 -18.15 14.76 17.37
N PRO A 222 -18.01 14.20 16.16
CA PRO A 222 -18.35 14.94 14.95
C PRO A 222 -19.78 15.44 15.00
N ALA A 223 -20.00 16.64 14.45
CA ALA A 223 -21.34 17.20 14.32
C ALA A 223 -22.30 16.19 13.66
N ALA A 224 -23.59 16.27 13.98
CA ALA A 224 -24.64 15.44 13.40
C ALA A 224 -24.90 15.85 11.92
N ASN A 225 -23.87 15.80 11.10
CA ASN A 225 -23.89 16.10 9.67
C ASN A 225 -23.71 14.81 8.90
N LEU A 226 -24.70 14.47 8.08
CA LEU A 226 -24.71 13.23 7.31
C LEU A 226 -23.47 13.09 6.39
N ASN A 227 -23.02 14.18 5.76
CA ASN A 227 -21.86 14.14 4.86
C ASN A 227 -20.56 13.80 5.60
N ILE A 228 -20.39 14.32 6.83
CA ILE A 228 -19.23 13.97 7.68
C ILE A 228 -19.25 12.48 7.99
N TRP A 229 -20.38 11.95 8.45
CA TRP A 229 -20.50 10.53 8.82
C TRP A 229 -20.40 9.59 7.62
N LEU A 230 -20.96 9.97 6.45
CA LEU A 230 -20.79 9.20 5.22
C LEU A 230 -19.32 9.18 4.77
N SER A 231 -18.61 10.30 4.88
CA SER A 231 -17.19 10.37 4.54
C SER A 231 -16.33 9.52 5.49
N LEU A 232 -16.60 9.60 6.81
CA LEU A 232 -15.93 8.75 7.81
C LEU A 232 -16.23 7.26 7.60
N ALA A 233 -17.50 6.92 7.30
CA ALA A 233 -17.89 5.56 6.98
C ALA A 233 -17.20 5.06 5.69
N TYR A 234 -17.11 5.89 4.66
CA TYR A 234 -16.33 5.59 3.46
C TYR A 234 -14.87 5.28 3.79
N LEU A 235 -14.20 6.15 4.55
CA LEU A 235 -12.80 5.95 4.93
C LEU A 235 -12.61 4.71 5.82
N GLY A 236 -13.52 4.46 6.77
CA GLY A 236 -13.43 3.32 7.68
C GLY A 236 -13.85 1.99 7.04
N PHE A 237 -15.08 1.89 6.50
CA PHE A 237 -15.57 0.63 5.93
C PHE A 237 -14.98 0.32 4.56
N ILE A 238 -14.95 1.32 3.66
CA ILE A 238 -14.53 1.06 2.28
C ILE A 238 -13.01 1.05 2.18
N CYS A 239 -12.33 2.12 2.64
CA CYS A 239 -10.88 2.23 2.45
C CYS A 239 -10.08 1.39 3.44
N SER A 240 -10.50 1.28 4.71
CA SER A 240 -9.72 0.60 5.75
C SER A 240 -10.13 -0.87 5.97
N ALA A 241 -11.31 -1.32 5.50
CA ALA A 241 -11.70 -2.71 5.61
C ALA A 241 -11.92 -3.37 4.24
N ALA A 242 -12.90 -2.92 3.45
CA ALA A 242 -13.27 -3.58 2.20
C ALA A 242 -12.12 -3.55 1.16
N ALA A 243 -11.42 -2.41 1.01
CA ALA A 243 -10.30 -2.28 0.10
C ALA A 243 -9.16 -3.26 0.45
N TYR A 244 -8.83 -3.43 1.73
CA TYR A 244 -7.83 -4.41 2.15
C TYR A 244 -8.27 -5.85 1.84
N VAL A 245 -9.52 -6.21 2.08
CA VAL A 245 -10.04 -7.55 1.72
C VAL A 245 -9.91 -7.79 0.21
N LEU A 246 -10.32 -6.82 -0.61
CA LEU A 246 -10.20 -6.91 -2.07
C LEU A 246 -8.74 -6.99 -2.51
N TYR A 247 -7.86 -6.18 -1.91
CA TYR A 247 -6.43 -6.20 -2.16
C TYR A 247 -5.80 -7.58 -1.87
N LEU A 248 -6.14 -8.19 -0.72
CA LEU A 248 -5.66 -9.52 -0.37
C LEU A 248 -6.19 -10.62 -1.31
N ILE A 249 -7.45 -10.50 -1.78
CA ILE A 249 -8.01 -11.39 -2.79
C ILE A 249 -7.25 -11.23 -4.11
N ALA A 250 -6.98 -9.98 -4.51
CA ALA A 250 -6.21 -9.67 -5.72
C ALA A 250 -4.80 -10.25 -5.65
N LEU A 251 -4.10 -10.09 -4.51
CA LEU A 251 -2.75 -10.66 -4.28
C LEU A 251 -2.74 -12.17 -4.50
N LYS A 252 -3.76 -12.88 -4.00
CA LYS A 252 -3.88 -14.34 -4.18
C LYS A 252 -4.19 -14.76 -5.61
N GLN A 253 -4.97 -13.97 -6.33
CA GLN A 253 -5.44 -14.32 -7.67
C GLN A 253 -4.50 -13.88 -8.79
N LEU A 254 -3.88 -12.71 -8.64
CA LEU A 254 -3.10 -12.05 -9.69
C LEU A 254 -1.60 -11.99 -9.38
N GLY A 255 -1.22 -12.24 -8.12
CA GLY A 255 0.17 -12.08 -7.66
C GLY A 255 0.57 -10.64 -7.39
N SER A 256 1.69 -10.48 -6.66
CA SER A 256 2.15 -9.19 -6.16
C SER A 256 2.50 -8.19 -7.26
N VAL A 257 3.11 -8.66 -8.35
CA VAL A 257 3.55 -7.79 -9.47
C VAL A 257 2.38 -7.07 -10.14
N VAL A 258 1.30 -7.81 -10.44
CA VAL A 258 0.11 -7.23 -11.07
C VAL A 258 -0.58 -6.27 -10.13
N VAL A 259 -0.78 -6.67 -8.87
CA VAL A 259 -1.46 -5.84 -7.86
C VAL A 259 -0.69 -4.54 -7.59
N THR A 260 0.63 -4.60 -7.46
CA THR A 260 1.47 -3.39 -7.31
C THR A 260 1.33 -2.44 -8.50
N THR A 261 1.21 -2.99 -9.73
CA THR A 261 0.97 -2.17 -10.92
C THR A 261 -0.34 -1.39 -10.83
N PHE A 262 -1.41 -2.02 -10.30
CA PHE A 262 -2.67 -1.31 -10.05
C PHE A 262 -2.53 -0.25 -8.96
N VAL A 263 -1.89 -0.55 -7.85
CA VAL A 263 -1.68 0.40 -6.73
C VAL A 263 -0.92 1.66 -7.18
N ASN A 264 -0.02 1.54 -8.14
CA ASN A 264 0.66 2.70 -8.75
C ASN A 264 -0.29 3.67 -9.47
N LEU A 265 -1.56 3.30 -9.70
CA LEU A 265 -2.59 4.21 -10.24
C LEU A 265 -3.33 4.99 -9.15
N VAL A 266 -3.11 4.71 -7.86
CA VAL A 266 -3.71 5.46 -6.74
C VAL A 266 -3.55 6.98 -6.90
N PRO A 267 -2.34 7.52 -7.20
CA PRO A 267 -2.16 8.95 -7.35
C PRO A 267 -2.94 9.53 -8.54
N VAL A 268 -3.15 8.76 -9.59
CA VAL A 268 -3.97 9.20 -10.74
C VAL A 268 -5.42 9.43 -10.30
N PHE A 269 -6.00 8.47 -9.57
CA PHE A 269 -7.34 8.63 -9.01
C PHE A 269 -7.41 9.71 -7.92
N GLY A 270 -6.32 9.89 -7.15
CA GLY A 270 -6.21 10.96 -6.15
C GLY A 270 -6.27 12.35 -6.79
N VAL A 271 -5.52 12.57 -7.85
CA VAL A 271 -5.54 13.83 -8.62
C VAL A 271 -6.93 14.06 -9.26
N ILE A 272 -7.49 13.04 -9.91
CA ILE A 272 -8.83 13.13 -10.52
C ILE A 272 -9.87 13.49 -9.44
N ALA A 273 -9.84 12.82 -8.29
CA ALA A 273 -10.76 13.08 -7.19
C ALA A 273 -10.59 14.50 -6.62
N ALA A 274 -9.36 14.98 -6.48
CA ALA A 274 -9.08 16.34 -6.02
C ALA A 274 -9.67 17.39 -6.96
N VAL A 275 -9.56 17.21 -8.27
CA VAL A 275 -10.14 18.12 -9.27
C VAL A 275 -11.66 18.01 -9.27
N VAL A 276 -12.23 16.81 -9.33
CA VAL A 276 -13.67 16.59 -9.55
C VAL A 276 -14.49 16.87 -8.27
N ILE A 277 -13.98 16.43 -7.10
CA ILE A 277 -14.72 16.50 -5.83
C ILE A 277 -14.45 17.82 -5.10
N LEU A 278 -13.18 18.28 -5.10
CA LEU A 278 -12.78 19.47 -4.35
C LEU A 278 -12.63 20.72 -5.22
N GLY A 279 -12.68 20.59 -6.55
CA GLY A 279 -12.44 21.71 -7.48
C GLY A 279 -10.99 22.21 -7.45
N GLU A 280 -10.02 21.37 -7.02
CA GLU A 280 -8.61 21.76 -7.00
C GLU A 280 -8.13 22.12 -8.42
N ARG A 281 -7.36 23.20 -8.52
CA ARG A 281 -6.67 23.58 -9.74
C ARG A 281 -5.27 22.97 -9.73
N ILE A 282 -4.95 22.21 -10.77
CA ILE A 282 -3.63 21.60 -10.90
C ILE A 282 -2.67 22.61 -11.52
N ALA A 283 -1.66 23.02 -10.80
CA ALA A 283 -0.58 23.85 -11.33
C ALA A 283 0.36 23.04 -12.21
N ALA A 284 1.07 23.71 -13.11
CA ALA A 284 2.01 23.08 -14.03
C ALA A 284 3.12 22.31 -13.27
N GLU A 285 3.58 22.85 -12.16
CA GLU A 285 4.57 22.23 -11.28
C GLU A 285 4.07 20.91 -10.69
N GLN A 286 2.80 20.84 -10.30
CA GLN A 286 2.18 19.61 -9.79
C GLN A 286 2.07 18.55 -10.90
N LEU A 287 1.71 18.98 -12.12
CA LEU A 287 1.64 18.08 -13.26
C LEU A 287 3.02 17.51 -13.62
N TRP A 288 4.03 18.37 -13.79
CA TRP A 288 5.39 17.95 -14.14
C TRP A 288 6.04 17.12 -13.03
N GLY A 289 5.96 17.59 -11.78
CA GLY A 289 6.47 16.84 -10.63
C GLY A 289 5.82 15.46 -10.50
N GLY A 290 4.50 15.39 -10.66
CA GLY A 290 3.74 14.14 -10.64
C GLY A 290 4.15 13.18 -11.77
N LEU A 291 4.29 13.69 -13.01
CA LEU A 291 4.76 12.89 -14.15
C LEU A 291 6.17 12.34 -13.93
N MET A 292 7.08 13.15 -13.37
CA MET A 292 8.43 12.71 -13.02
C MET A 292 8.42 11.60 -11.95
N ILE A 293 7.60 11.74 -10.90
CA ILE A 293 7.45 10.70 -9.86
C ILE A 293 6.94 9.41 -10.49
N LEU A 294 5.85 9.47 -11.26
CA LEU A 294 5.25 8.28 -11.89
C LEU A 294 6.21 7.61 -12.88
N ALA A 295 6.93 8.39 -13.69
CA ALA A 295 7.96 7.86 -14.59
C ALA A 295 9.09 7.18 -13.82
N GLY A 296 9.56 7.80 -12.72
CA GLY A 296 10.54 7.22 -11.81
C GLY A 296 10.08 5.90 -11.20
N VAL A 297 8.83 5.84 -10.72
CA VAL A 297 8.22 4.62 -10.17
C VAL A 297 8.15 3.51 -11.24
N VAL A 298 7.76 3.83 -12.46
CA VAL A 298 7.72 2.85 -13.58
C VAL A 298 9.11 2.28 -13.88
N LEU A 299 10.16 3.13 -13.85
CA LEU A 299 11.54 2.67 -14.08
C LEU A 299 12.03 1.75 -12.96
N VAL A 300 11.70 2.07 -11.70
CA VAL A 300 12.04 1.27 -10.52
C VAL A 300 11.31 -0.09 -10.54
N THR A 301 10.01 -0.10 -10.79
CA THR A 301 9.17 -1.31 -10.69
C THR A 301 9.34 -2.29 -11.86
N LYS A 302 9.68 -1.81 -13.07
CA LYS A 302 9.96 -2.69 -14.23
C LYS A 302 11.12 -3.66 -13.99
N LYS A 303 12.02 -3.36 -13.09
CA LYS A 303 13.19 -4.19 -12.77
C LYS A 303 12.80 -5.39 -11.90
N GLY A 304 12.02 -5.19 -10.86
CA GLY A 304 11.58 -6.28 -9.97
C GLY A 304 10.97 -7.44 -10.76
N LYS A 305 10.22 -7.12 -11.82
CA LYS A 305 9.62 -8.11 -12.70
C LYS A 305 10.66 -8.98 -13.46
N ARG A 306 11.79 -8.42 -13.90
CA ARG A 306 12.83 -9.17 -14.63
C ARG A 306 13.63 -10.11 -13.73
N GLU A 307 13.86 -9.74 -12.48
CA GLU A 307 14.61 -10.58 -11.53
C GLU A 307 13.74 -11.72 -10.98
N ASP A 308 12.46 -11.47 -10.68
CA ASP A 308 11.51 -12.51 -10.28
C ASP A 308 11.30 -13.55 -11.40
N ASP A 309 11.16 -13.10 -12.66
CA ASP A 309 11.04 -13.99 -13.82
C ASP A 309 12.34 -14.79 -14.05
N ALA A 310 13.51 -14.23 -13.81
CA ALA A 310 14.81 -14.91 -13.93
C ALA A 310 15.02 -15.95 -12.82
N HIS A 311 14.63 -15.64 -11.58
CA HIS A 311 14.68 -16.59 -10.45
C HIS A 311 13.67 -17.73 -10.62
N HIS A 312 12.48 -17.47 -11.09
CA HIS A 312 11.48 -18.50 -11.35
C HIS A 312 11.87 -19.42 -12.50
N ASN A 313 12.48 -18.88 -13.57
CA ASN A 313 13.02 -19.67 -14.69
C ASN A 313 14.27 -20.49 -14.32
N SER A 314 15.07 -20.02 -13.37
CA SER A 314 16.26 -20.80 -12.91
C SER A 314 15.87 -21.97 -11.99
N GLN A 315 14.79 -21.86 -11.23
CA GLN A 315 14.26 -22.93 -10.39
C GLN A 315 13.41 -23.95 -11.17
N SER A 316 12.85 -23.55 -12.31
CA SER A 316 12.00 -24.41 -13.15
C SER A 316 12.76 -25.20 -14.24
N ARG A 317 14.10 -25.05 -14.35
CA ARG A 317 14.91 -25.92 -15.22
C ARG A 317 15.16 -27.26 -14.53
N PRO A 318 14.54 -28.37 -14.99
CA PRO A 318 14.86 -29.70 -14.45
C PRO A 318 16.30 -30.04 -14.79
N ALA A 319 16.98 -30.71 -13.85
CA ALA A 319 18.31 -31.25 -14.00
C ALA A 319 18.35 -32.36 -15.11
N GLN A 320 18.20 -31.96 -16.35
CA GLN A 320 18.25 -32.86 -17.53
C GLN A 320 19.65 -32.97 -18.16
N SER A 321 20.68 -32.36 -17.56
CA SER A 321 22.05 -32.41 -18.12
C SER A 321 23.00 -33.48 -17.55
N ALA A 322 22.54 -34.30 -16.57
CA ALA A 322 23.44 -35.27 -15.92
C ALA A 322 23.25 -36.75 -16.36
N LYS A 323 22.57 -37.03 -17.48
CA LYS A 323 22.34 -38.40 -17.95
C LYS A 323 22.81 -38.69 -19.38
N LYS A 324 23.88 -38.05 -19.86
CA LYS A 324 24.45 -38.35 -21.17
C LYS A 324 25.99 -38.53 -21.18
N THR A 325 26.57 -39.17 -20.18
CA THR A 325 27.97 -39.59 -20.24
C THR A 325 28.21 -40.83 -19.38
N HIS A 326 27.47 -41.92 -19.62
CA HIS A 326 27.90 -43.27 -19.24
C HIS A 326 27.15 -44.30 -20.08
N SER A 327 27.55 -44.43 -21.33
CA SER A 327 27.18 -45.57 -22.18
C SER A 327 28.14 -45.60 -23.40
N HIS A 328 29.40 -45.98 -23.16
CA HIS A 328 30.26 -46.58 -24.15
C HIS A 328 31.60 -46.96 -23.47
N SER A 329 31.66 -48.13 -22.92
CA SER A 329 32.91 -48.92 -22.83
C SER A 329 32.60 -50.25 -22.12
N THR A 330 32.22 -51.24 -22.86
CA THR A 330 32.55 -52.64 -22.51
C THR A 330 32.22 -53.50 -23.74
N TYR A 331 33.16 -53.68 -24.63
CA TYR A 331 33.33 -54.84 -25.48
C TYR A 331 34.80 -54.82 -25.94
N TYR A 332 35.51 -55.83 -25.59
CA TYR A 332 36.69 -56.49 -26.05
C TYR A 332 37.55 -56.91 -24.86
N GLN A 333 37.46 -58.19 -24.50
CA GLN A 333 38.61 -59.08 -24.60
C GLN A 333 38.17 -60.52 -24.35
N THR A 334 38.26 -61.28 -25.41
CA THR A 334 38.41 -62.73 -25.57
C THR A 334 39.82 -63.19 -25.14
N GLY A 335 39.92 -64.35 -24.55
CA GLY A 335 41.10 -65.11 -24.26
C GLY A 335 40.72 -66.35 -23.50
#